data_593628fbe7f1331f2ccb022952cf3a66
#
_entry.id   593628fbe7f1331f2ccb022952cf3a66
#
_cell.length_a   1.000
_cell.length_b   1.000
_cell.length_c   1.000
_cell.angle_alpha   90.00
_cell.angle_beta   90.00
_cell.angle_gamma   90.00
#
_symmetry.space_group_name_H-M   'P 1'
#
loop_
_entity.id
_entity.type
_entity.pdbx_description
1 polymer ?
#
loop_
_entity_poly.entity_id
_entity_poly.type
_entity_poly.pdbx_seq_one_letter_code
_entity_poly.pdbx_strand_id
1 'polypeptide(L)'
;MLFKEEDGKGETLRSKIAGHLECPVCLHIPDTSPVFQCNNGHIICCRCRVKLSKCPVCRVPLGYSRSLTSEKLISILSLANNEDPIDESVKYSLL
;
A
#
# COMPACT_ATOMS: atom_id res chain seq x y z
N MET A 1 12.54 -15.45 -12.74
CA MET A 1 12.55 -14.97 -12.58
C MET A 1 12.49 -14.08 -12.46
N LEU A 2 12.31 -13.68 -12.23
CA LEU A 2 12.15 -12.88 -12.14
C LEU A 2 12.54 -11.93 -11.78
N PHE A 3 12.79 -11.69 -11.34
CA PHE A 3 13.24 -10.66 -10.90
C PHE A 3 14.42 -10.19 -11.14
N LYS A 4 14.98 -10.09 -11.49
CA LYS A 4 15.97 -9.70 -11.65
C LYS A 4 16.22 -8.76 -12.22
N GLU A 5 16.00 -8.50 -12.44
CA GLU A 5 16.26 -7.72 -12.86
C GLU A 5 16.43 -6.74 -12.85
N GLU A 6 16.30 -6.67 -12.53
CA GLU A 6 16.35 -5.93 -12.41
C GLU A 6 16.73 -5.12 -12.62
N ASP A 7 16.68 -5.08 -12.73
CA ASP A 7 16.99 -4.32 -12.80
C ASP A 7 17.76 -3.62 -12.43
N GLY A 8 18.17 -3.78 -12.21
CA GLY A 8 19.33 -3.13 -11.78
C GLY A 8 19.48 -1.68 -11.86
N LYS A 9 18.47 -1.02 -12.05
CA LYS A 9 18.53 0.41 -12.18
C LYS A 9 18.51 1.12 -10.86
N GLY A 10 18.85 0.42 -9.82
CA GLY A 10 18.82 1.01 -8.51
C GLY A 10 17.51 0.86 -7.79
N GLU A 11 16.55 0.27 -8.43
CA GLU A 11 15.30 -0.01 -7.75
C GLU A 11 15.44 -1.21 -6.86
N THR A 12 14.98 -1.08 -5.63
CA THR A 12 14.98 -2.17 -4.68
C THR A 12 13.62 -2.83 -4.67
N LEU A 13 13.55 -4.00 -4.06
CA LEU A 13 12.29 -4.66 -3.86
C LEU A 13 11.35 -3.76 -3.05
N ARG A 14 11.89 -3.11 -2.05
CA ARG A 14 11.15 -2.18 -1.23
C ARG A 14 10.53 -1.07 -2.07
N SER A 15 11.31 -0.49 -2.95
CA SER A 15 10.85 0.57 -3.82
C SER A 15 9.74 0.09 -4.75
N LYS A 16 9.86 -1.11 -5.25
CA LYS A 16 8.84 -1.67 -6.13
C LYS A 16 7.54 -1.93 -5.40
N ILE A 17 7.64 -2.47 -4.19
CA ILE A 17 6.44 -2.69 -3.39
C ILE A 17 5.77 -1.37 -3.06
N ALA A 18 6.57 -0.38 -2.67
CA ALA A 18 6.03 0.93 -2.32
C ALA A 18 5.27 1.55 -3.48
N GLY A 19 5.76 1.34 -4.69
CA GLY A 19 5.09 1.88 -5.87
C GLY A 19 3.68 1.32 -6.08
N HIS A 20 3.42 0.13 -5.57
CA HIS A 20 2.10 -0.47 -5.68
C HIS A 20 1.17 -0.05 -4.55
N LEU A 21 1.68 0.70 -3.59
CA LEU A 21 0.89 1.12 -2.44
C LEU A 21 0.52 2.59 -2.50
N GLU A 22 0.76 3.25 -3.61
CA GLU A 22 0.42 4.66 -3.76
C GLU A 22 -1.05 4.82 -4.09
N CYS A 23 -1.65 5.83 -3.48
CA CYS A 23 -3.01 6.20 -3.83
C CYS A 23 -3.01 6.78 -5.25
N PRO A 24 -3.86 6.30 -6.15
CA PRO A 24 -3.85 6.79 -7.54
C PRO A 24 -4.34 8.22 -7.69
N VAL A 25 -4.91 8.81 -6.66
CA VAL A 25 -5.41 10.18 -6.75
C VAL A 25 -4.34 11.17 -6.31
N CYS A 26 -3.80 10.99 -5.10
CA CYS A 26 -2.83 11.93 -4.57
C CYS A 26 -1.39 11.49 -4.78
N LEU A 27 -1.19 10.26 -5.23
CA LEU A 27 0.13 9.72 -5.57
C LEU A 27 1.06 9.60 -4.39
N HIS A 28 0.51 9.56 -3.20
CA HIS A 28 1.28 9.32 -1.98
C HIS A 28 0.92 7.97 -1.41
N ILE A 29 1.87 7.39 -0.68
CA ILE A 29 1.57 6.20 0.08
C ILE A 29 0.75 6.62 1.28
N PRO A 30 -0.40 5.99 1.51
CA PRO A 30 -1.23 6.38 2.65
C PRO A 30 -0.44 6.25 3.95
N ASP A 31 -0.49 7.28 4.76
CA ASP A 31 0.22 7.27 6.04
C ASP A 31 -0.73 7.12 7.22
N THR A 32 -2.01 7.02 6.95
CA THR A 32 -3.01 6.83 7.99
C THR A 32 -3.98 5.76 7.54
N SER A 33 -4.50 5.04 8.50
CA SER A 33 -5.58 4.09 8.21
C SER A 33 -6.91 4.81 8.31
N PRO A 34 -7.92 4.26 7.69
CA PRO A 34 -7.89 3.04 6.89
C PRO A 34 -7.44 3.29 5.46
N VAL A 35 -7.01 2.24 4.79
CA VAL A 35 -6.76 2.27 3.36
C VAL A 35 -7.93 1.54 2.72
N PHE A 36 -8.68 2.25 1.90
CA PHE A 36 -9.87 1.68 1.26
C PHE A 36 -9.51 1.04 -0.07
N GLN A 37 -10.41 0.23 -0.57
CA GLN A 37 -10.20 -0.41 -1.86
C GLN A 37 -11.54 -0.60 -2.55
N CYS A 38 -11.50 -0.71 -3.87
CA CYS A 38 -12.66 -1.09 -4.63
C CYS A 38 -12.76 -2.61 -4.68
N ASN A 39 -13.83 -3.12 -5.28
CA ASN A 39 -14.02 -4.56 -5.37
C ASN A 39 -12.98 -5.24 -6.25
N ASN A 40 -12.29 -4.47 -7.08
CA ASN A 40 -11.22 -5.02 -7.91
C ASN A 40 -9.85 -4.87 -7.28
N GLY A 41 -9.79 -4.33 -6.06
CA GLY A 41 -8.54 -4.29 -5.34
C GLY A 41 -7.71 -3.03 -5.50
N HIS A 42 -8.21 -2.02 -6.18
CA HIS A 42 -7.47 -0.76 -6.28
C HIS A 42 -7.60 0.00 -4.97
N ILE A 43 -6.48 0.46 -4.43
CA ILE A 43 -6.49 1.10 -3.12
C ILE A 43 -6.62 2.61 -3.25
N ILE A 44 -7.19 3.21 -2.23
CA ILE A 44 -7.41 4.66 -2.18
C ILE A 44 -7.22 5.07 -0.73
N CYS A 45 -6.46 6.14 -0.50
CA CYS A 45 -6.25 6.58 0.86
C CYS A 45 -7.52 7.17 1.44
N CYS A 46 -7.57 7.26 2.77
CA CYS A 46 -8.80 7.68 3.41
C CYS A 46 -9.20 9.11 3.07
N ARG A 47 -8.23 9.98 2.83
CA ARG A 47 -8.56 11.36 2.49
C ARG A 47 -9.18 11.48 1.11
N CYS A 48 -8.67 10.71 0.17
CA CYS A 48 -9.21 10.77 -1.19
C CYS A 48 -10.52 10.02 -1.31
N ARG A 49 -10.69 8.97 -0.50
CA ARG A 49 -11.90 8.17 -0.57
C ARG A 49 -13.16 9.00 -0.35
N VAL A 50 -13.10 9.96 0.57
CA VAL A 50 -14.30 10.73 0.88
C VAL A 50 -14.72 11.64 -0.25
N LYS A 51 -13.85 11.84 -1.23
CA LYS A 51 -14.15 12.71 -2.37
C LYS A 51 -14.65 11.94 -3.58
N LEU A 52 -14.73 10.62 -3.48
CA LEU A 52 -15.01 9.79 -4.64
C LEU A 52 -16.23 8.92 -4.42
N SER A 53 -16.99 8.73 -5.48
CA SER A 53 -18.08 7.76 -5.46
C SER A 53 -17.72 6.52 -6.26
N LYS A 54 -16.72 6.61 -7.11
CA LYS A 54 -16.28 5.50 -7.95
C LYS A 54 -14.77 5.37 -7.92
N CYS A 55 -14.30 4.16 -8.18
CA CYS A 55 -12.86 3.94 -8.27
C CYS A 55 -12.28 4.76 -9.41
N PRO A 56 -11.20 5.52 -9.16
CA PRO A 56 -10.60 6.32 -10.23
C PRO A 56 -9.91 5.48 -11.29
N VAL A 57 -9.66 4.21 -11.00
CA VAL A 57 -8.95 3.34 -11.93
C VAL A 57 -9.93 2.54 -12.79
N CYS A 58 -10.89 1.90 -12.17
CA CYS A 58 -11.78 0.98 -12.89
C CYS A 58 -13.25 1.40 -12.87
N ARG A 59 -13.56 2.48 -12.19
CA ARG A 59 -14.87 3.10 -12.24
C ARG A 59 -16.00 2.34 -11.55
N VAL A 60 -15.69 1.26 -10.83
CA VAL A 60 -16.76 0.60 -10.09
C VAL A 60 -17.14 1.46 -8.88
N PRO A 61 -18.38 1.35 -8.42
CA PRO A 61 -18.79 2.10 -7.23
C PRO A 61 -17.96 1.70 -6.02
N LEU A 62 -17.68 2.67 -5.16
CA LEU A 62 -16.88 2.43 -3.98
C LEU A 62 -17.76 2.21 -2.77
N GLY A 63 -17.42 1.18 -1.99
CA GLY A 63 -18.00 0.98 -0.69
C GLY A 63 -16.98 1.39 0.35
N TYR A 64 -17.00 0.72 1.49
CA TYR A 64 -16.11 1.03 2.58
C TYR A 64 -15.21 -0.15 2.93
N SER A 65 -14.93 -0.96 1.94
CA SER A 65 -14.03 -2.08 2.11
C SER A 65 -12.63 -1.57 2.36
N ARG A 66 -11.94 -2.14 3.35
CA ARG A 66 -10.57 -1.77 3.68
C ARG A 66 -9.62 -2.81 3.15
N SER A 67 -8.43 -2.35 2.78
CA SER A 67 -7.36 -3.24 2.40
C SER A 67 -6.43 -3.43 3.59
N LEU A 68 -6.73 -4.42 4.42
CA LEU A 68 -5.91 -4.67 5.59
C LEU A 68 -4.50 -5.09 5.21
N THR A 69 -4.38 -5.80 4.11
CA THR A 69 -3.06 -6.20 3.62
C THR A 69 -2.21 -4.98 3.27
N SER A 70 -2.82 -4.01 2.57
CA SER A 70 -2.07 -2.80 2.23
C SER A 70 -1.67 -2.03 3.48
N GLU A 71 -2.56 -1.96 4.46
CA GLU A 71 -2.24 -1.27 5.69
C GLU A 71 -1.06 -1.93 6.40
N LYS A 72 -1.02 -3.25 6.40
CA LYS A 72 0.08 -3.97 7.03
C LYS A 72 1.38 -3.79 6.26
N LEU A 73 1.32 -3.83 4.94
CA LEU A 73 2.52 -3.64 4.14
C LEU A 73 3.09 -2.23 4.31
N ILE A 74 2.23 -1.24 4.36
CA ILE A 74 2.67 0.13 4.58
C ILE A 74 3.35 0.26 5.94
N SER A 75 2.77 -0.39 6.93
CA SER A 75 3.34 -0.39 8.27
C SER A 75 4.72 -1.01 8.29
N ILE A 76 4.90 -2.11 7.59
CA ILE A 76 6.18 -2.79 7.52
C ILE A 76 7.21 -1.91 6.82
N LEU A 77 6.82 -1.27 5.73
CA LEU A 77 7.75 -0.39 5.03
C LEU A 77 8.19 0.77 5.90
N SER A 78 7.29 1.28 6.69
CA SER A 78 7.59 2.37 7.61
C SER A 78 8.63 1.94 8.63
N LEU A 79 8.47 0.74 9.18
CA LEU A 79 9.44 0.22 10.13
C LEU A 79 10.79 0.00 9.49
N ALA A 80 10.79 -0.48 8.24
CA ALA A 80 12.05 -0.71 7.56
C ALA A 80 12.80 0.59 7.30
N ASN A 81 12.07 1.68 7.13
CA ASN A 81 12.70 2.98 6.96
C ASN A 81 13.51 3.40 8.17
N ASN A 82 13.17 2.89 9.31
CA ASN A 82 13.87 3.21 10.53
C ASN A 82 15.06 2.31 10.75
N GLU A 83 15.29 1.41 9.81
CA GLU A 83 16.43 0.52 9.83
C GLU A 83 16.46 -0.49 10.96
N ASP A 84 15.38 -0.60 11.64
CA ASP A 84 15.27 -1.60 12.68
C ASP A 84 14.87 -2.91 12.05
N PRO A 85 15.58 -3.98 12.37
CA PRO A 85 15.14 -5.27 11.88
C PRO A 85 13.79 -5.62 12.50
N ILE A 86 12.97 -6.25 11.71
CA ILE A 86 11.69 -6.69 12.20
C ILE A 86 11.93 -8.01 12.90
N ASP A 87 11.78 -8.01 14.21
CA ASP A 87 11.99 -9.24 14.94
C ASP A 87 10.70 -10.03 15.02
N GLU A 88 10.78 -11.18 15.65
CA GLU A 88 9.66 -12.08 15.71
C GLU A 88 8.48 -11.49 16.44
N SER A 89 8.75 -10.75 17.48
CA SER A 89 7.64 -10.21 18.28
C SER A 89 6.87 -9.17 17.48
N VAL A 90 7.54 -8.40 16.64
CA VAL A 90 6.87 -7.43 15.80
C VAL A 90 5.98 -8.13 14.79
N LYS A 91 6.48 -9.20 14.19
CA LYS A 91 5.70 -9.94 13.23
C LYS A 91 4.41 -10.46 13.83
N TYR A 92 4.49 -10.99 15.02
CA TYR A 92 3.32 -11.57 15.65
C TYR A 92 2.35 -10.50 16.10
N SER A 93 2.83 -9.36 16.48
CA SER A 93 1.93 -8.32 16.95
C SER A 93 1.11 -7.73 15.81
N LEU A 94 1.52 -7.95 14.58
CA LEU A 94 0.75 -7.49 13.43
C LEU A 94 -0.41 -8.40 13.10
N LEU A 95 -0.45 -9.54 13.69
CA LEU A 95 -1.52 -10.47 13.44
C LEU A 95 -2.70 -10.20 14.33
#